data_53eae88eb714bd28d981925758552c83
#
_entry.id   53eae88eb714bd28d981925758552c83
#
_cell.length_a   1.000
_cell.length_b   1.000
_cell.length_c   1.000
_cell.angle_alpha   90.00
_cell.angle_beta   90.00
_cell.angle_gamma   90.00
#
_symmetry.space_group_name_H-M   'P 1'
#
loop_
_entity.id
_entity.type
_entity.pdbx_description
1 polymer ?
#
loop_
_entity_poly.entity_id
_entity_poly.type
_entity_poly.pdbx_seq_one_letter_code
_entity_poly.pdbx_strand_id
1 'polypeptide(L)'
;ILAIMAIESSFNPFAQSPVGAQGLMQVMTRVHDEKYERYGGILAAFDPVANLKVGVQVLKECIQRAGSVEAGLRYYVGAGNQASDNGYASKVLAEQDYLKKVAGGKSVPATIRATTVVATPVVVPAEPPAEAIKPGEPAPVQLGAAAQPQLVALAR
;
A
#
# COMPACT_ATOMS: atom_id res chain seq x y z
N ILE A 1 9.16 13.05 -2.28
CA ILE A 1 9.20 11.67 -2.78
C ILE A 1 10.61 11.11 -2.67
N LEU A 2 11.66 11.77 -3.22
CA LEU A 2 13.04 11.27 -3.15
C LEU A 2 13.49 10.95 -1.71
N ALA A 3 13.13 11.79 -0.75
CA ALA A 3 13.45 11.57 0.65
C ALA A 3 12.81 10.29 1.22
N ILE A 4 11.57 9.98 0.81
CA ILE A 4 10.91 8.73 1.18
C ILE A 4 11.68 7.55 0.58
N MET A 5 11.97 7.57 -0.72
CA MET A 5 12.73 6.49 -1.38
C MET A 5 14.11 6.27 -0.74
N ALA A 6 14.79 7.37 -0.33
CA ALA A 6 16.06 7.27 0.38
C ALA A 6 15.93 6.55 1.73
N ILE A 7 14.88 6.86 2.49
CA ILE A 7 14.65 6.29 3.83
C ILE A 7 14.12 4.86 3.73
N GLU A 8 13.18 4.59 2.80
CA GLU A 8 12.47 3.30 2.70
C GLU A 8 13.33 2.20 2.09
N SER A 9 14.03 2.49 1.01
CA SER A 9 14.71 1.47 0.21
C SER A 9 16.16 1.79 -0.13
N SER A 10 16.67 2.97 0.24
CA SER A 10 17.95 3.48 -0.27
C SER A 10 18.00 3.44 -1.81
N PHE A 11 16.88 3.75 -2.45
CA PHE A 11 16.68 3.69 -3.91
C PHE A 11 16.80 2.29 -4.53
N ASN A 12 16.69 1.23 -3.74
CA ASN A 12 16.68 -0.14 -4.26
C ASN A 12 15.24 -0.53 -4.69
N PRO A 13 14.98 -0.73 -6.02
CA PRO A 13 13.65 -1.10 -6.50
C PRO A 13 13.24 -2.52 -6.10
N PHE A 14 14.18 -3.36 -5.70
CA PHE A 14 13.93 -4.74 -5.30
C PHE A 14 13.90 -4.92 -3.78
N ALA A 15 13.89 -3.82 -3.02
CA ALA A 15 13.79 -3.89 -1.57
C ALA A 15 12.48 -4.57 -1.15
N GLN A 16 12.59 -5.46 -0.16
CA GLN A 16 11.44 -6.15 0.42
C GLN A 16 11.62 -6.27 1.93
N SER A 17 10.61 -5.86 2.67
CA SER A 17 10.60 -5.99 4.12
C SER A 17 10.01 -7.34 4.56
N PRO A 18 10.33 -7.81 5.78
CA PRO A 18 9.75 -9.04 6.34
C PRO A 18 8.22 -9.00 6.48
N VAL A 19 7.64 -7.80 6.53
CA VAL A 19 6.19 -7.59 6.67
C VAL A 19 5.49 -7.40 5.32
N GLY A 20 6.22 -7.50 4.20
CA GLY A 20 5.66 -7.45 2.86
C GLY A 20 5.56 -6.06 2.23
N ALA A 21 6.27 -5.06 2.76
CA ALA A 21 6.47 -3.81 2.04
C ALA A 21 7.49 -4.02 0.92
N GLN A 22 7.24 -3.47 -0.28
CA GLN A 22 8.01 -3.77 -1.48
C GLN A 22 8.33 -2.53 -2.31
N GLY A 23 9.49 -2.58 -2.97
CA GLY A 23 9.94 -1.62 -3.97
C GLY A 23 10.47 -0.31 -3.40
N LEU A 24 10.63 0.70 -4.27
CA LEU A 24 11.27 1.98 -3.96
C LEU A 24 10.65 2.73 -2.78
N MET A 25 9.33 2.72 -2.70
CA MET A 25 8.57 3.43 -1.66
C MET A 25 8.05 2.50 -0.56
N GLN A 26 8.50 1.23 -0.53
CA GLN A 26 8.09 0.22 0.46
C GLN A 26 6.57 0.17 0.68
N VAL A 27 5.83 0.06 -0.42
CA VAL A 27 4.38 -0.03 -0.37
C VAL A 27 3.95 -1.42 0.13
N MET A 28 3.00 -1.46 1.05
CA MET A 28 2.38 -2.71 1.51
C MET A 28 1.48 -3.28 0.41
N THR A 29 2.04 -4.15 -0.44
CA THR A 29 1.37 -4.63 -1.66
C THR A 29 0.07 -5.37 -1.41
N ARG A 30 -0.02 -6.13 -0.32
CA ARG A 30 -1.25 -6.85 0.05
C ARG A 30 -2.37 -5.94 0.54
N VAL A 31 -2.04 -4.73 1.02
CA VAL A 31 -3.02 -3.75 1.49
C VAL A 31 -3.52 -2.87 0.35
N HIS A 32 -2.70 -2.74 -0.70
CA HIS A 32 -2.93 -1.85 -1.84
C HIS A 32 -2.90 -2.62 -3.17
N ASP A 33 -3.30 -3.90 -3.17
CA ASP A 33 -3.29 -4.78 -4.33
C ASP A 33 -4.14 -4.21 -5.48
N GLU A 34 -5.31 -3.65 -5.16
CA GLU A 34 -6.20 -3.01 -6.11
C GLU A 34 -5.53 -1.86 -6.90
N LYS A 35 -4.55 -1.17 -6.26
CA LYS A 35 -3.81 -0.09 -6.92
C LYS A 35 -2.78 -0.63 -7.92
N TYR A 36 -2.36 -1.89 -7.74
CA TYR A 36 -1.41 -2.55 -8.64
C TYR A 36 -2.07 -3.28 -9.81
N GLU A 37 -3.36 -3.58 -9.78
CA GLU A 37 -4.07 -4.30 -10.84
C GLU A 37 -3.83 -3.70 -12.23
N ARG A 38 -3.93 -2.38 -12.37
CA ARG A 38 -3.69 -1.67 -13.64
C ARG A 38 -2.24 -1.74 -14.15
N TYR A 39 -1.33 -2.22 -13.32
CA TYR A 39 0.09 -2.39 -13.66
C TYR A 39 0.48 -3.87 -13.82
N GLY A 40 -0.48 -4.78 -13.81
CA GLY A 40 -0.24 -6.22 -13.97
C GLY A 40 -0.17 -7.01 -12.65
N GLY A 41 -0.69 -6.45 -11.56
CA GLY A 41 -0.81 -7.10 -10.27
C GLY A 41 0.37 -6.82 -9.32
N ILE A 42 0.40 -7.53 -8.20
CA ILE A 42 1.31 -7.24 -7.07
C ILE A 42 2.80 -7.31 -7.41
N LEU A 43 3.19 -8.09 -8.42
CA LEU A 43 4.60 -8.17 -8.86
C LEU A 43 5.10 -6.87 -9.48
N ALA A 44 4.20 -6.01 -9.95
CA ALA A 44 4.53 -4.67 -10.44
C ALA A 44 5.05 -3.75 -9.31
N ALA A 45 4.99 -4.17 -8.04
CA ALA A 45 5.64 -3.45 -6.95
C ALA A 45 7.17 -3.35 -7.10
N PHE A 46 7.79 -4.23 -7.88
CA PHE A 46 9.22 -4.18 -8.21
C PHE A 46 9.51 -3.41 -9.50
N ASP A 47 8.49 -3.01 -10.25
CA ASP A 47 8.66 -2.03 -11.33
C ASP A 47 8.78 -0.62 -10.73
N PRO A 48 9.89 0.10 -11.00
CA PRO A 48 10.13 1.40 -10.39
C PRO A 48 9.02 2.43 -10.66
N VAL A 49 8.46 2.40 -11.87
CA VAL A 49 7.43 3.37 -12.29
C VAL A 49 6.09 3.05 -11.63
N ALA A 50 5.70 1.78 -11.64
CA ALA A 50 4.47 1.34 -10.99
C ALA A 50 4.52 1.59 -9.47
N ASN A 51 5.61 1.19 -8.82
CA ASN A 51 5.80 1.40 -7.38
C ASN A 51 5.75 2.88 -7.00
N LEU A 52 6.43 3.74 -7.78
CA LEU A 52 6.42 5.18 -7.56
C LEU A 52 5.00 5.76 -7.70
N LYS A 53 4.25 5.39 -8.73
CA LYS A 53 2.89 5.88 -8.95
C LYS A 53 1.94 5.44 -7.83
N VAL A 54 2.00 4.18 -7.42
CA VAL A 54 1.18 3.65 -6.33
C VAL A 54 1.59 4.28 -5.00
N GLY A 55 2.88 4.33 -4.68
CA GLY A 55 3.37 4.92 -3.44
C GLY A 55 3.03 6.41 -3.29
N VAL A 56 3.10 7.18 -4.40
CA VAL A 56 2.66 8.59 -4.40
C VAL A 56 1.15 8.71 -4.18
N GLN A 57 0.36 7.82 -4.77
CA GLN A 57 -1.08 7.80 -4.52
C GLN A 57 -1.40 7.51 -3.06
N VAL A 58 -0.78 6.48 -2.47
CA VAL A 58 -0.94 6.14 -1.05
C VAL A 58 -0.53 7.30 -0.15
N LEU A 59 0.63 7.92 -0.42
CA LEU A 59 1.09 9.08 0.35
C LEU A 59 0.10 10.24 0.26
N LYS A 60 -0.44 10.53 -0.93
CA LYS A 60 -1.45 11.57 -1.13
C LYS A 60 -2.70 11.31 -0.28
N GLU A 61 -3.20 10.08 -0.28
CA GLU A 61 -4.35 9.67 0.53
C GLU A 61 -4.05 9.86 2.02
N CYS A 62 -2.85 9.48 2.48
CA CYS A 62 -2.40 9.71 3.86
C CYS A 62 -2.37 11.19 4.24
N ILE A 63 -1.83 12.06 3.36
CA ILE A 63 -1.76 13.51 3.60
C ILE A 63 -3.17 14.12 3.63
N GLN A 64 -4.04 13.72 2.70
CA GLN A 64 -5.43 14.20 2.66
C GLN A 64 -6.19 13.83 3.94
N ARG A 65 -6.03 12.60 4.41
CA ARG A 65 -6.63 12.11 5.65
C ARG A 65 -6.12 12.85 6.88
N ALA A 66 -4.82 13.12 6.92
CA ALA A 66 -4.15 13.70 8.08
C ALA A 66 -4.19 15.24 8.13
N GLY A 67 -4.45 15.91 7.01
CA GLY A 67 -4.50 17.37 6.91
C GLY A 67 -3.14 18.07 6.82
N SER A 68 -2.03 17.36 6.98
CA SER A 68 -0.67 17.92 6.83
C SER A 68 0.33 16.89 6.30
N VAL A 69 1.45 17.36 5.73
CA VAL A 69 2.51 16.49 5.22
C VAL A 69 3.12 15.66 6.35
N GLU A 70 3.45 16.29 7.48
CA GLU A 70 4.05 15.59 8.61
C GLU A 70 3.13 14.52 9.20
N ALA A 71 1.87 14.85 9.45
CA ALA A 71 0.88 13.89 9.92
C ALA A 71 0.61 12.81 8.84
N GLY A 72 0.61 13.16 7.56
CA GLY A 72 0.49 12.21 6.45
C GLY A 72 1.64 11.21 6.39
N LEU A 73 2.87 11.63 6.66
CA LEU A 73 4.02 10.74 6.78
C LEU A 73 3.88 9.77 7.95
N ARG A 74 3.30 10.20 9.08
CA ARG A 74 2.99 9.31 10.19
C ARG A 74 1.94 8.25 9.80
N TYR A 75 0.91 8.64 9.03
CA TYR A 75 -0.04 7.68 8.48
C TYR A 75 0.61 6.73 7.48
N TYR A 76 1.49 7.25 6.64
CA TYR A 76 2.20 6.46 5.63
C TYR A 76 3.02 5.32 6.24
N VAL A 77 3.71 5.57 7.34
CA VAL A 77 4.46 4.55 8.09
C VAL A 77 3.57 3.69 9.00
N GLY A 78 2.24 3.89 8.97
CA GLY A 78 1.30 3.14 9.80
C GLY A 78 1.20 3.60 11.25
N ALA A 79 1.79 4.74 11.60
CA ALA A 79 1.79 5.29 12.95
C ALA A 79 0.76 6.41 13.17
N GLY A 80 -0.22 6.55 12.27
CA GLY A 80 -1.20 7.64 12.33
C GLY A 80 -1.98 7.72 13.63
N ASN A 81 -2.28 6.57 14.23
CA ASN A 81 -3.02 6.47 15.51
C ASN A 81 -2.11 6.06 16.68
N GLN A 82 -0.79 6.08 16.51
CA GLN A 82 0.16 5.71 17.55
C GLN A 82 0.72 6.97 18.25
N ALA A 83 1.19 6.82 19.47
CA ALA A 83 1.81 7.91 20.23
C ALA A 83 3.09 8.41 19.54
N SER A 84 3.81 7.53 18.86
CA SER A 84 5.08 7.85 18.18
C SER A 84 5.20 7.11 16.86
N ASP A 85 5.83 7.76 15.88
CA ASP A 85 6.28 7.18 14.62
C ASP A 85 7.78 6.82 14.63
N ASN A 86 8.38 6.76 15.81
CA ASN A 86 9.82 6.54 16.01
C ASN A 86 10.71 7.52 15.22
N GLY A 87 10.19 8.74 15.03
CA GLY A 87 10.90 9.80 14.32
C GLY A 87 10.92 9.66 12.79
N TYR A 88 10.04 8.84 12.22
CA TYR A 88 9.98 8.64 10.78
C TYR A 88 9.73 9.92 10.00
N ALA A 89 8.68 10.67 10.35
CA ALA A 89 8.34 11.92 9.67
C ALA A 89 9.51 12.92 9.74
N SER A 90 10.12 13.07 10.91
CA SER A 90 11.27 13.94 11.10
C SER A 90 12.47 13.53 10.24
N LYS A 91 12.75 12.23 10.12
CA LYS A 91 13.83 11.70 9.26
C LYS A 91 13.57 12.02 7.79
N VAL A 92 12.35 11.80 7.31
CA VAL A 92 11.97 12.09 5.91
C VAL A 92 12.07 13.58 5.61
N LEU A 93 11.61 14.45 6.51
CA LEU A 93 11.70 15.90 6.33
C LEU A 93 13.15 16.41 6.37
N ALA A 94 13.97 15.89 7.26
CA ALA A 94 15.40 16.21 7.31
C ALA A 94 16.13 15.75 6.02
N GLU A 95 15.79 14.58 5.51
CA GLU A 95 16.33 14.09 4.24
C GLU A 95 15.87 14.95 3.05
N GLN A 96 14.63 15.41 3.07
CA GLN A 96 14.11 16.33 2.05
C GLN A 96 14.93 17.64 2.04
N ASP A 97 15.21 18.22 3.21
CA ASP A 97 15.98 19.46 3.32
C ASP A 97 17.44 19.26 2.89
N TYR A 98 18.02 18.12 3.20
CA TYR A 98 19.34 17.74 2.72
C TYR A 98 19.38 17.69 1.19
N LEU A 99 18.43 16.94 0.57
CA LEU A 99 18.36 16.81 -0.87
C LEU A 99 18.11 18.15 -1.58
N LYS A 100 17.30 19.04 -1.00
CA LYS A 100 17.11 20.40 -1.53
C LYS A 100 18.40 21.22 -1.51
N LYS A 101 19.22 21.10 -0.45
CA LYS A 101 20.51 21.79 -0.35
C LYS A 101 21.48 21.28 -1.41
N VAL A 102 21.55 19.96 -1.59
CA VAL A 102 22.40 19.33 -2.63
C VAL A 102 21.96 19.78 -4.02
N ALA A 103 20.67 19.73 -4.32
CA ALA A 103 20.12 20.16 -5.60
C ALA A 103 20.36 21.66 -5.88
N GLY A 104 20.41 22.47 -4.82
CA GLY A 104 20.76 23.90 -4.90
C GLY A 104 22.25 24.18 -4.97
N GLY A 105 23.10 23.19 -5.20
CA GLY A 105 24.57 23.34 -5.32
C GLY A 105 25.28 23.70 -4.03
N LYS A 106 24.64 23.56 -2.86
CA LYS A 106 25.29 23.81 -1.57
C LYS A 106 26.15 22.62 -1.18
N SER A 107 27.40 22.88 -0.81
CA SER A 107 28.24 21.86 -0.19
C SER A 107 27.62 21.44 1.15
N VAL A 108 27.26 20.17 1.28
CA VAL A 108 26.80 19.59 2.53
C VAL A 108 27.83 18.56 2.98
N PRO A 109 28.16 18.49 4.28
CA PRO A 109 29.08 17.48 4.77
C PRO A 109 28.61 16.11 4.35
N ALA A 110 29.48 15.31 3.75
CA ALA A 110 29.23 13.90 3.49
C ALA A 110 29.24 13.14 4.83
N THR A 111 28.24 13.36 5.65
CA THR A 111 28.00 12.48 6.80
C THR A 111 27.60 11.15 6.20
N ILE A 112 28.44 10.12 6.35
CA ILE A 112 28.08 8.75 6.07
C ILE A 112 26.89 8.44 7.00
N ARG A 113 25.70 8.70 6.52
CA ARG A 113 24.49 8.21 7.17
C ARG A 113 24.50 6.71 6.96
N ALA A 114 24.92 5.98 7.98
CA ALA A 114 24.58 4.58 8.06
C ALA A 114 23.06 4.52 8.03
N THR A 115 22.51 4.35 6.84
CA THR A 115 21.10 4.05 6.66
C THR A 115 20.93 2.61 7.15
N THR A 116 20.78 2.48 8.45
CA THR A 116 20.18 1.24 8.98
C THR A 116 18.79 1.23 8.37
N VAL A 117 18.60 0.42 7.36
CA VAL A 117 17.28 0.05 6.87
C VAL A 117 16.63 -0.69 8.03
N VAL A 118 16.10 0.08 8.96
CA VAL A 118 15.21 -0.47 9.98
C VAL A 118 13.88 -0.61 9.25
N ALA A 119 13.68 -1.77 8.65
CA ALA A 119 12.34 -2.22 8.32
C ALA A 119 11.59 -2.34 9.66
N THR A 120 11.11 -1.21 10.16
CA THR A 120 10.14 -1.24 11.25
C THR A 120 8.91 -1.93 10.72
N PRO A 121 8.41 -2.97 11.40
CA PRO A 121 7.18 -3.60 11.00
C PRO A 121 6.07 -2.53 11.09
N VAL A 122 5.64 -2.06 9.94
CA VAL A 122 4.43 -1.25 9.86
C VAL A 122 3.27 -2.19 10.13
N VAL A 123 2.84 -2.24 11.35
CA VAL A 123 1.54 -2.79 11.69
C VAL A 123 0.53 -1.74 11.22
N VAL A 124 0.03 -1.93 10.01
CA VAL A 124 -1.16 -1.20 9.58
C VAL A 124 -2.26 -1.64 10.53
N PRO A 125 -2.90 -0.74 11.30
CA PRO A 125 -4.13 -1.10 11.97
C PRO A 125 -5.08 -1.55 10.87
N ALA A 126 -5.59 -2.77 10.98
CA ALA A 126 -6.68 -3.23 10.13
C ALA A 126 -7.74 -2.12 10.09
N GLU A 127 -8.18 -1.75 8.90
CA GLU A 127 -9.42 -0.98 8.78
C GLU A 127 -10.44 -1.63 9.72
N PRO A 128 -11.28 -0.83 10.41
CA PRO A 128 -12.40 -1.42 11.12
C PRO A 128 -13.11 -2.31 10.11
N PRO A 129 -13.44 -3.55 10.46
CA PRO A 129 -14.08 -4.46 9.54
C PRO A 129 -15.27 -3.70 8.93
N ALA A 130 -15.28 -3.59 7.61
CA ALA A 130 -16.50 -3.22 6.89
C ALA A 130 -17.59 -4.05 7.54
N GLU A 131 -18.64 -3.40 8.01
CA GLU A 131 -19.76 -4.06 8.68
C GLU A 131 -20.05 -5.37 7.96
N ALA A 132 -19.95 -6.47 8.71
CA ALA A 132 -20.20 -7.77 8.18
C ALA A 132 -21.58 -7.73 7.52
N ILE A 133 -21.60 -7.74 6.20
CA ILE A 133 -22.80 -8.05 5.44
C ILE A 133 -23.18 -9.44 5.93
N LYS A 134 -24.19 -9.49 6.78
CA LYS A 134 -24.76 -10.76 7.23
C LYS A 134 -25.04 -11.59 5.98
N PRO A 135 -24.57 -12.83 5.87
CA PRO A 135 -24.93 -13.69 4.77
C PRO A 135 -26.45 -13.73 4.75
N GLY A 136 -27.06 -13.22 3.70
CA GLY A 136 -28.50 -13.34 3.49
C GLY A 136 -28.84 -14.81 3.53
N GLU A 137 -29.79 -15.14 4.38
CA GLU A 137 -30.44 -16.43 4.48
C GLU A 137 -30.81 -16.91 3.07
N PRO A 138 -30.40 -18.12 2.63
CA PRO A 138 -30.73 -18.59 1.30
C PRO A 138 -32.27 -18.74 1.21
N ALA A 139 -32.86 -18.00 0.28
CA ALA A 139 -34.28 -18.14 -0.04
C ALA A 139 -34.60 -19.60 -0.35
N PRO A 140 -35.74 -20.14 0.12
CA PRO A 140 -36.11 -21.53 -0.12
C PRO A 140 -36.25 -21.76 -1.62
N VAL A 141 -35.43 -22.68 -2.14
CA VAL A 141 -35.55 -23.17 -3.52
C VAL A 141 -36.85 -23.93 -3.63
N GLN A 142 -37.84 -23.32 -4.26
CA GLN A 142 -39.04 -24.07 -4.67
C GLN A 142 -38.61 -25.06 -5.75
N LEU A 143 -38.66 -26.36 -5.41
CA LEU A 143 -38.57 -27.43 -6.38
C LEU A 143 -39.79 -27.31 -7.31
N GLY A 144 -39.59 -26.76 -8.49
CA GLY A 144 -40.53 -26.82 -9.59
C GLY A 144 -40.71 -28.28 -10.03
N ALA A 145 -41.98 -28.72 -10.03
CA ALA A 145 -42.41 -30.07 -10.37
C ALA A 145 -41.83 -30.55 -11.70
N ALA A 146 -41.32 -31.77 -11.68
CA ALA A 146 -40.83 -32.47 -12.84
C ALA A 146 -41.95 -32.61 -13.91
N ALA A 147 -41.70 -32.03 -15.07
CA ALA A 147 -42.52 -32.33 -16.25
C ALA A 147 -42.16 -33.73 -16.75
N GLN A 148 -43.11 -34.62 -16.71
CA GLN A 148 -43.02 -35.97 -17.29
C GLN A 148 -42.89 -35.89 -18.82
N PRO A 149 -42.05 -36.69 -19.47
CA PRO A 149 -42.05 -36.78 -20.92
C PRO A 149 -43.27 -37.61 -21.38
N GLN A 150 -44.15 -37.00 -22.17
CA GLN A 150 -45.21 -37.73 -22.89
C GLN A 150 -44.60 -38.59 -23.99
N LEU A 151 -44.77 -39.90 -23.89
CA LEU A 151 -44.55 -40.85 -24.98
C LEU A 151 -45.59 -40.58 -26.07
N VAL A 152 -45.15 -40.07 -27.21
CA VAL A 152 -45.98 -40.08 -28.44
C VAL A 152 -45.79 -41.44 -29.12
N ALA A 153 -46.80 -42.27 -29.02
CA ALA A 153 -46.89 -43.51 -29.75
C ALA A 153 -47.10 -43.23 -31.24
N LEU A 154 -46.15 -43.68 -32.09
CA LEU A 154 -46.35 -43.77 -33.52
C LEU A 154 -47.26 -44.99 -33.78
N ALA A 155 -48.48 -44.77 -34.32
CA ALA A 155 -49.27 -45.77 -34.97
C ALA A 155 -49.66 -45.33 -36.38
N ARG A 156 -49.12 -46.07 -37.34
CA ARG A 156 -49.45 -46.21 -38.77
C ARG A 156 -49.18 -44.98 -39.66
#